data_f17930c92ed0b43e6020dabb1479c599
#
_entry.id   f17930c92ed0b43e6020dabb1479c599
#
_cell.length_a   1.000
_cell.length_b   1.000
_cell.length_c   1.000
_cell.angle_alpha   90.00
_cell.angle_beta   90.00
_cell.angle_gamma   90.00
#
_symmetry.space_group_name_H-M   'P 1'
#
loop_
_entity.id
_entity.type
_entity.pdbx_description
1 polymer ?
#
loop_
_entity_poly.entity_id
_entity_poly.type
_entity_poly.pdbx_seq_one_letter_code
_entity_poly.pdbx_strand_id
1 'polypeptide(L)'
;VHEANPKPGLANKLGARFTEHVAVSHADSPLPNPTFVGIPLRREIATLDRLAMGDKARSYFGLLPDLPTLLIFGGSQGARSLNQAAVAAAPYFRQAGIQVLHIVGPKNTEEPEQVSGGPQYVTIPYCDRMDLAYAAADMAMCRAGAMTCAELAAVALPAVYVPLPIGNGEQRLNAEPIVAAGGGMLVDNAELSPDWIAHNLLPVLADPARVANMSEAAGRMGRRDADVALAQMVYDVVRAAGAQR
;
A
#
# COMPACT_ATOMS: atom_id res chain seq x y z
N VAL A 1 3.06 24.30 3.37
CA VAL A 1 3.86 23.07 3.57
C VAL A 1 2.93 21.86 3.56
N HIS A 2 3.35 20.75 2.94
CA HIS A 2 2.65 19.45 3.05
C HIS A 2 3.64 18.38 3.52
N GLU A 3 3.30 17.64 4.60
CA GLU A 3 4.09 16.56 5.15
C GLU A 3 3.34 15.23 5.05
N ALA A 4 3.94 14.29 4.32
CA ALA A 4 3.36 12.98 4.05
C ALA A 4 3.73 11.91 5.09
N ASN A 5 4.75 12.12 5.90
CA ASN A 5 5.24 11.14 6.87
C ASN A 5 4.90 11.53 8.32
N PRO A 6 4.74 10.56 9.23
CA PRO A 6 4.53 10.82 10.65
C PRO A 6 5.71 11.57 11.30
N LYS A 7 6.93 11.29 10.81
CA LYS A 7 8.16 11.97 11.22
C LYS A 7 8.52 13.05 10.20
N PRO A 8 8.25 14.35 10.49
CA PRO A 8 8.52 15.41 9.53
C PRO A 8 9.99 15.54 9.14
N GLY A 9 10.23 15.73 7.85
CA GLY A 9 11.55 16.04 7.31
C GLY A 9 12.05 17.42 7.75
N LEU A 10 13.38 17.64 7.71
CA LEU A 10 14.00 18.91 8.13
C LEU A 10 13.48 20.11 7.33
N ALA A 11 13.28 19.94 6.03
CA ALA A 11 12.73 21.00 5.16
C ALA A 11 11.31 21.42 5.61
N ASN A 12 10.44 20.47 5.91
CA ASN A 12 9.09 20.73 6.38
C ASN A 12 9.07 21.32 7.80
N LYS A 13 9.96 20.87 8.70
CA LYS A 13 10.14 21.48 10.03
C LYS A 13 10.57 22.92 9.94
N LEU A 14 11.48 23.24 9.01
CA LEU A 14 11.93 24.62 8.81
C LEU A 14 10.82 25.44 8.15
N GLY A 15 10.22 24.96 7.07
CA GLY A 15 9.15 25.66 6.34
C GLY A 15 7.94 25.99 7.21
N ALA A 16 7.55 25.05 8.09
CA ALA A 16 6.42 25.23 9.00
C ALA A 16 6.63 26.35 10.06
N ARG A 17 7.84 26.87 10.23
CA ARG A 17 8.10 28.04 11.08
C ARG A 17 7.79 29.38 10.41
N PHE A 18 7.64 29.36 9.08
CA PHE A 18 7.45 30.57 8.28
C PHE A 18 6.05 30.65 7.65
N THR A 19 5.16 29.72 7.98
CA THR A 19 3.78 29.69 7.47
C THR A 19 2.83 29.09 8.49
N GLU A 20 1.60 29.58 8.51
CA GLU A 20 0.49 28.99 9.29
C GLU A 20 -0.25 27.90 8.51
N HIS A 21 0.08 27.71 7.22
CA HIS A 21 -0.58 26.76 6.33
C HIS A 21 0.24 25.48 6.25
N VAL A 22 0.00 24.57 7.19
CA VAL A 22 0.72 23.30 7.33
C VAL A 22 -0.25 22.14 7.16
N ALA A 23 -0.29 21.56 5.94
CA ALA A 23 -1.04 20.36 5.64
C ALA A 23 -0.25 19.13 6.07
N VAL A 24 -0.92 18.14 6.66
CA VAL A 24 -0.30 16.89 7.11
C VAL A 24 -1.14 15.69 6.74
N SER A 25 -0.48 14.54 6.58
CA SER A 25 -1.14 13.25 6.32
C SER A 25 -1.38 12.41 7.58
N HIS A 26 -0.86 12.85 8.73
CA HIS A 26 -1.06 12.21 10.03
C HIS A 26 -1.56 13.25 11.04
N ALA A 27 -2.69 12.95 11.70
CA ALA A 27 -3.33 13.87 12.63
C ALA A 27 -2.44 14.26 13.82
N ASP A 28 -1.58 13.33 14.26
CA ASP A 28 -0.65 13.52 15.37
C ASP A 28 0.69 14.14 14.95
N SER A 29 0.74 14.84 13.82
CA SER A 29 1.96 15.46 13.33
C SER A 29 2.50 16.49 14.35
N PRO A 30 3.81 16.46 14.68
CA PRO A 30 4.41 17.42 15.62
C PRO A 30 4.73 18.78 15.00
N LEU A 31 4.29 19.03 13.77
CA LEU A 31 4.45 20.36 13.14
C LEU A 31 3.51 21.40 13.79
N PRO A 32 3.88 22.70 13.80
CA PRO A 32 3.00 23.74 14.33
C PRO A 32 1.74 23.90 13.47
N ASN A 33 0.59 24.12 14.12
CA ASN A 33 -0.72 24.36 13.50
C ASN A 33 -1.06 23.34 12.36
N PRO A 34 -0.96 22.02 12.58
CA PRO A 34 -1.15 21.05 11.53
C PRO A 34 -2.63 20.96 11.15
N THR A 35 -2.92 20.98 9.85
CA THR A 35 -4.24 20.66 9.30
C THR A 35 -4.19 19.28 8.64
N PHE A 36 -4.96 18.33 9.16
CA PHE A 36 -5.02 16.99 8.58
C PHE A 36 -5.77 17.01 7.25
N VAL A 37 -5.05 16.74 6.16
CA VAL A 37 -5.61 16.66 4.80
C VAL A 37 -5.44 15.27 4.16
N GLY A 38 -4.51 14.46 4.63
CA GLY A 38 -4.14 13.18 4.04
C GLY A 38 -3.10 13.31 2.92
N ILE A 39 -2.93 12.24 2.15
CA ILE A 39 -2.04 12.19 0.98
C ILE A 39 -2.89 12.24 -0.29
N PRO A 40 -2.71 13.24 -1.18
CA PRO A 40 -3.38 13.28 -2.48
C PRO A 40 -3.07 12.02 -3.31
N LEU A 41 -4.11 11.33 -3.72
CA LEU A 41 -4.02 10.11 -4.52
C LEU A 41 -4.25 10.40 -6.00
N ARG A 42 -3.72 9.54 -6.87
CA ARG A 42 -4.09 9.55 -8.28
C ARG A 42 -5.59 9.27 -8.42
N ARG A 43 -6.23 9.93 -9.39
CA ARG A 43 -7.67 9.83 -9.60
C ARG A 43 -8.12 8.38 -9.77
N GLU A 44 -7.36 7.56 -10.51
CA GLU A 44 -7.67 6.16 -10.78
C GLU A 44 -7.71 5.31 -9.50
N ILE A 45 -6.95 5.71 -8.47
CA ILE A 45 -6.96 5.06 -7.15
C ILE A 45 -8.07 5.65 -6.27
N ALA A 46 -8.20 6.98 -6.24
CA ALA A 46 -9.18 7.67 -5.41
C ALA A 46 -10.63 7.29 -5.77
N THR A 47 -10.90 6.99 -7.04
CA THR A 47 -12.23 6.62 -7.54
C THR A 47 -12.42 5.12 -7.77
N LEU A 48 -11.44 4.29 -7.44
CA LEU A 48 -11.50 2.84 -7.68
C LEU A 48 -12.60 2.19 -6.84
N ASP A 49 -13.51 1.49 -7.52
CA ASP A 49 -14.34 0.44 -6.93
C ASP A 49 -13.62 -0.90 -7.14
N ARG A 50 -12.86 -1.32 -6.12
CA ARG A 50 -12.02 -2.51 -6.18
C ARG A 50 -12.84 -3.78 -6.41
N LEU A 51 -13.99 -3.89 -5.76
CA LEU A 51 -14.84 -5.09 -5.87
C LEU A 51 -15.48 -5.18 -7.25
N ALA A 52 -16.02 -4.10 -7.76
CA ALA A 52 -16.64 -4.07 -9.09
C ALA A 52 -15.64 -4.31 -10.23
N MET A 53 -14.35 -4.01 -10.01
CA MET A 53 -13.30 -4.16 -11.02
C MET A 53 -12.52 -5.48 -10.92
N GLY A 54 -12.73 -6.29 -9.89
CA GLY A 54 -11.95 -7.48 -9.57
C GLY A 54 -11.78 -8.46 -10.72
N ASP A 55 -12.86 -8.93 -11.31
CA ASP A 55 -12.83 -9.94 -12.39
C ASP A 55 -12.13 -9.41 -13.65
N LYS A 56 -12.42 -8.16 -14.02
CA LYS A 56 -11.76 -7.50 -15.14
C LYS A 56 -10.27 -7.34 -14.91
N ALA A 57 -9.90 -7.00 -13.68
CA ALA A 57 -8.50 -6.82 -13.30
C ALA A 57 -7.74 -8.17 -13.27
N ARG A 58 -8.34 -9.22 -12.73
CA ARG A 58 -7.78 -10.58 -12.78
C ARG A 58 -7.57 -11.04 -14.21
N SER A 59 -8.58 -10.89 -15.06
CA SER A 59 -8.49 -11.21 -16.50
C SER A 59 -7.36 -10.45 -17.20
N TYR A 60 -7.19 -9.15 -16.87
CA TYR A 60 -6.11 -8.32 -17.43
C TYR A 60 -4.71 -8.87 -17.15
N PHE A 61 -4.50 -9.45 -15.96
CA PHE A 61 -3.22 -10.05 -15.55
C PHE A 61 -3.13 -11.54 -15.84
N GLY A 62 -4.12 -12.17 -16.47
CA GLY A 62 -4.14 -13.61 -16.72
C GLY A 62 -4.35 -14.45 -15.46
N LEU A 63 -4.98 -13.89 -14.44
CA LEU A 63 -5.34 -14.55 -13.19
C LEU A 63 -6.71 -15.20 -13.29
N LEU A 64 -6.95 -16.25 -12.51
CA LEU A 64 -8.24 -16.94 -12.44
C LEU A 64 -9.23 -16.15 -11.55
N PRO A 65 -10.53 -16.08 -11.90
CA PRO A 65 -11.50 -15.26 -11.18
C PRO A 65 -11.76 -15.74 -9.74
N ASP A 66 -11.76 -17.06 -9.50
CA ASP A 66 -12.27 -17.66 -8.28
C ASP A 66 -11.18 -18.03 -7.25
N LEU A 67 -9.92 -17.70 -7.53
CA LEU A 67 -8.83 -18.01 -6.61
C LEU A 67 -8.42 -16.79 -5.77
N PRO A 68 -8.10 -17.00 -4.47
CA PRO A 68 -7.50 -15.97 -3.65
C PRO A 68 -6.22 -15.43 -4.29
N THR A 69 -6.11 -14.10 -4.35
CA THR A 69 -5.03 -13.42 -5.08
C THR A 69 -4.17 -12.58 -4.14
N LEU A 70 -2.88 -12.88 -4.10
CA LEU A 70 -1.88 -12.07 -3.40
C LEU A 70 -1.16 -11.16 -4.38
N LEU A 71 -1.17 -9.85 -4.11
CA LEU A 71 -0.33 -8.87 -4.80
C LEU A 71 0.97 -8.66 -4.02
N ILE A 72 2.12 -8.81 -4.69
CA ILE A 72 3.44 -8.59 -4.07
C ILE A 72 4.17 -7.48 -4.81
N PHE A 73 4.65 -6.46 -4.09
CA PHE A 73 5.44 -5.37 -4.69
C PHE A 73 6.32 -4.63 -3.67
N GLY A 74 7.47 -4.17 -4.15
CA GLY A 74 8.46 -3.46 -3.33
C GLY A 74 8.55 -1.96 -3.58
N GLY A 75 7.61 -1.38 -4.35
CA GLY A 75 7.68 -0.02 -4.89
C GLY A 75 8.33 0.00 -6.29
N SER A 76 8.57 1.19 -6.85
CA SER A 76 9.00 1.38 -8.25
C SER A 76 10.31 0.68 -8.63
N GLN A 77 11.21 0.44 -7.68
CA GLN A 77 12.49 -0.25 -7.90
C GLN A 77 12.43 -1.73 -7.52
N GLY A 78 11.32 -2.20 -6.97
CA GLY A 78 11.21 -3.51 -6.35
C GLY A 78 11.88 -3.59 -4.97
N ALA A 79 11.87 -4.78 -4.37
CA ALA A 79 12.50 -5.04 -3.07
C ALA A 79 13.07 -6.45 -3.04
N ARG A 80 14.39 -6.57 -3.20
CA ARG A 80 15.07 -7.86 -3.36
C ARG A 80 14.73 -8.88 -2.27
N SER A 81 14.71 -8.48 -1.00
CA SER A 81 14.36 -9.37 0.11
C SER A 81 12.91 -9.87 0.04
N LEU A 82 11.96 -8.99 -0.36
CA LEU A 82 10.57 -9.37 -0.62
C LEU A 82 10.50 -10.39 -1.77
N ASN A 83 11.15 -10.07 -2.89
CA ASN A 83 11.16 -10.92 -4.07
C ASN A 83 11.69 -12.31 -3.75
N GLN A 84 12.83 -12.39 -3.07
CA GLN A 84 13.45 -13.67 -2.68
C GLN A 84 12.55 -14.50 -1.76
N ALA A 85 11.96 -13.87 -0.73
CA ALA A 85 11.04 -14.56 0.18
C ALA A 85 9.79 -15.07 -0.55
N ALA A 86 9.22 -14.23 -1.44
CA ALA A 86 8.03 -14.57 -2.21
C ALA A 86 8.27 -15.72 -3.21
N VAL A 87 9.38 -15.66 -3.96
CA VAL A 87 9.75 -16.72 -4.90
C VAL A 87 10.01 -18.04 -4.19
N ALA A 88 10.73 -17.99 -3.07
CA ALA A 88 10.97 -19.20 -2.25
C ALA A 88 9.69 -19.75 -1.61
N ALA A 89 8.65 -18.93 -1.39
CA ALA A 89 7.34 -19.36 -0.90
C ALA A 89 6.39 -19.87 -2.00
N ALA A 90 6.77 -19.84 -3.28
CA ALA A 90 5.89 -20.23 -4.39
C ALA A 90 5.28 -21.65 -4.26
N PRO A 91 5.99 -22.67 -3.75
CA PRO A 91 5.39 -23.98 -3.50
C PRO A 91 4.25 -23.92 -2.47
N TYR A 92 4.38 -23.10 -1.43
CA TYR A 92 3.35 -22.94 -0.39
C TYR A 92 2.11 -22.23 -0.94
N PHE A 93 2.26 -21.18 -1.76
CA PHE A 93 1.12 -20.54 -2.44
C PHE A 93 0.33 -21.52 -3.27
N ARG A 94 1.04 -22.33 -4.07
CA ARG A 94 0.42 -23.38 -4.90
C ARG A 94 -0.35 -24.39 -4.06
N GLN A 95 0.27 -24.90 -3.01
CA GLN A 95 -0.36 -25.89 -2.12
C GLN A 95 -1.61 -25.32 -1.44
N ALA A 96 -1.61 -24.03 -1.11
CA ALA A 96 -2.74 -23.34 -0.49
C ALA A 96 -3.83 -22.90 -1.50
N GLY A 97 -3.66 -23.14 -2.80
CA GLY A 97 -4.61 -22.69 -3.81
C GLY A 97 -4.61 -21.19 -4.06
N ILE A 98 -3.53 -20.48 -3.72
CA ILE A 98 -3.39 -19.02 -3.82
C ILE A 98 -2.62 -18.66 -5.08
N GLN A 99 -3.17 -17.78 -5.88
CA GLN A 99 -2.46 -17.18 -7.02
C GLN A 99 -1.77 -15.86 -6.64
N VAL A 100 -0.71 -15.54 -7.39
CA VAL A 100 0.16 -14.40 -7.07
C VAL A 100 0.32 -13.49 -8.28
N LEU A 101 0.18 -12.19 -8.05
CA LEU A 101 0.65 -11.14 -8.95
C LEU A 101 1.87 -10.47 -8.30
N HIS A 102 3.05 -10.68 -8.88
CA HIS A 102 4.32 -10.20 -8.32
C HIS A 102 4.96 -9.14 -9.21
N ILE A 103 5.03 -7.90 -8.71
CA ILE A 103 5.71 -6.78 -9.37
C ILE A 103 7.11 -6.68 -8.79
N VAL A 104 8.07 -7.29 -9.47
CA VAL A 104 9.43 -7.49 -8.93
C VAL A 104 10.30 -6.25 -8.97
N GLY A 105 9.99 -5.29 -9.85
CA GLY A 105 10.84 -4.12 -10.14
C GLY A 105 11.73 -4.36 -11.36
N PRO A 106 12.04 -3.28 -12.14
CA PRO A 106 12.61 -3.40 -13.49
C PRO A 106 14.05 -3.95 -13.56
N LYS A 107 14.76 -3.97 -12.43
CA LYS A 107 16.14 -4.47 -12.34
C LYS A 107 16.24 -5.82 -11.64
N ASN A 108 15.13 -6.44 -11.32
CA ASN A 108 15.08 -7.71 -10.62
C ASN A 108 14.59 -8.81 -11.59
N THR A 109 15.14 -10.00 -11.42
CA THR A 109 14.90 -11.15 -12.32
C THR A 109 14.45 -12.39 -11.54
N GLU A 110 14.07 -12.21 -10.28
CA GLU A 110 13.59 -13.31 -9.45
C GLU A 110 12.23 -13.80 -9.98
N GLU A 111 12.20 -15.05 -10.40
CA GLU A 111 11.01 -15.76 -10.85
C GLU A 111 10.96 -17.16 -10.21
N PRO A 112 9.78 -17.66 -9.82
CA PRO A 112 9.66 -19.03 -9.36
C PRO A 112 9.73 -19.99 -10.53
N GLU A 113 10.01 -21.26 -10.21
CA GLU A 113 9.88 -22.34 -11.18
C GLU A 113 8.45 -22.42 -11.72
N GLN A 114 8.33 -22.36 -13.05
CA GLN A 114 7.04 -22.46 -13.73
C GLN A 114 6.57 -23.92 -13.71
N VAL A 115 5.38 -24.15 -13.15
CA VAL A 115 4.78 -25.48 -13.08
C VAL A 115 3.42 -25.45 -13.75
N SER A 116 3.17 -26.44 -14.61
CA SER A 116 1.90 -26.57 -15.32
C SER A 116 0.75 -26.89 -14.37
N GLY A 117 -0.38 -26.21 -14.58
CA GLY A 117 -1.60 -26.41 -13.80
C GLY A 117 -1.58 -25.77 -12.41
N GLY A 118 -2.77 -25.53 -11.85
CA GLY A 118 -2.96 -24.91 -10.54
C GLY A 118 -2.93 -23.39 -10.55
N PRO A 119 -2.81 -22.78 -9.36
CA PRO A 119 -2.80 -21.32 -9.21
C PRO A 119 -1.65 -20.66 -9.99
N GLN A 120 -1.95 -19.54 -10.63
CA GLN A 120 -0.97 -18.81 -11.41
C GLN A 120 -0.01 -18.03 -10.50
N TYR A 121 1.27 -17.98 -10.89
CA TYR A 121 2.24 -17.03 -10.35
C TYR A 121 2.70 -16.13 -11.48
N VAL A 122 2.12 -14.94 -11.55
CA VAL A 122 2.38 -13.97 -12.61
C VAL A 122 3.43 -12.98 -12.13
N THR A 123 4.57 -12.94 -12.81
CA THR A 123 5.65 -12.00 -12.52
C THR A 123 5.70 -10.92 -13.59
N ILE A 124 5.73 -9.66 -13.17
CA ILE A 124 5.90 -8.51 -14.08
C ILE A 124 6.98 -7.57 -13.54
N PRO A 125 7.80 -6.97 -14.42
CA PRO A 125 8.88 -6.09 -13.97
C PRO A 125 8.38 -4.75 -13.45
N TYR A 126 7.28 -4.23 -14.01
CA TYR A 126 6.68 -2.95 -13.65
C TYR A 126 5.19 -2.94 -13.95
N CYS A 127 4.42 -2.16 -13.21
CA CYS A 127 2.98 -2.02 -13.39
C CYS A 127 2.57 -0.56 -13.46
N ASP A 128 2.13 -0.12 -14.64
CA ASP A 128 1.54 1.22 -14.84
C ASP A 128 0.13 1.31 -14.28
N ARG A 129 -0.60 0.18 -14.29
CA ARG A 129 -1.99 0.06 -13.89
C ARG A 129 -2.11 -0.51 -12.47
N MET A 130 -1.55 0.22 -11.47
CA MET A 130 -1.67 -0.15 -10.06
C MET A 130 -3.12 -0.20 -9.59
N ASP A 131 -4.01 0.59 -10.18
CA ASP A 131 -5.46 0.51 -9.96
C ASP A 131 -6.00 -0.90 -10.25
N LEU A 132 -5.62 -1.48 -11.39
CA LEU A 132 -6.00 -2.86 -11.72
C LEU A 132 -5.28 -3.88 -10.83
N ALA A 133 -4.00 -3.65 -10.48
CA ALA A 133 -3.28 -4.55 -9.57
C ALA A 133 -3.95 -4.61 -8.19
N TYR A 134 -4.37 -3.47 -7.65
CA TYR A 134 -5.14 -3.40 -6.40
C TYR A 134 -6.53 -4.05 -6.53
N ALA A 135 -7.20 -3.87 -7.68
CA ALA A 135 -8.50 -4.48 -7.92
C ALA A 135 -8.43 -6.02 -8.06
N ALA A 136 -7.37 -6.56 -8.64
CA ALA A 136 -7.18 -8.00 -8.80
C ALA A 136 -6.94 -8.75 -7.50
N ALA A 137 -6.41 -8.06 -6.46
CA ALA A 137 -5.91 -8.67 -5.25
C ALA A 137 -6.92 -8.72 -4.11
N ASP A 138 -6.86 -9.77 -3.29
CA ASP A 138 -7.57 -9.88 -2.03
C ASP A 138 -6.72 -9.38 -0.85
N MET A 139 -5.40 -9.49 -0.95
CA MET A 139 -4.43 -8.99 0.02
C MET A 139 -3.13 -8.59 -0.68
N ALA A 140 -2.39 -7.67 -0.07
CA ALA A 140 -1.06 -7.30 -0.56
C ALA A 140 0.05 -7.71 0.42
N MET A 141 1.29 -7.89 -0.10
CA MET A 141 2.53 -7.93 0.68
C MET A 141 3.51 -6.92 0.08
N CYS A 142 3.88 -5.88 0.83
CA CYS A 142 4.59 -4.75 0.25
C CYS A 142 5.46 -3.98 1.24
N ARG A 143 6.28 -3.05 0.72
CA ARG A 143 6.92 -2.01 1.53
C ARG A 143 5.89 -1.01 2.07
N ALA A 144 6.17 -0.42 3.23
CA ALA A 144 5.28 0.51 3.92
C ALA A 144 5.61 1.99 3.64
N GLY A 145 5.81 2.35 2.38
CA GLY A 145 5.95 3.76 1.98
C GLY A 145 4.65 4.54 2.24
N ALA A 146 4.73 5.83 2.54
CA ALA A 146 3.57 6.65 2.86
C ALA A 146 2.48 6.59 1.80
N MET A 147 2.85 6.72 0.51
CA MET A 147 1.90 6.61 -0.61
C MET A 147 1.28 5.21 -0.69
N THR A 148 2.07 4.14 -0.53
CA THR A 148 1.57 2.77 -0.54
C THR A 148 0.54 2.53 0.56
N CYS A 149 0.84 2.96 1.79
CA CYS A 149 -0.10 2.84 2.91
C CYS A 149 -1.40 3.61 2.66
N ALA A 150 -1.30 4.84 2.13
CA ALA A 150 -2.45 5.66 1.80
C ALA A 150 -3.31 5.07 0.68
N GLU A 151 -2.69 4.58 -0.41
CA GLU A 151 -3.39 3.95 -1.53
C GLU A 151 -4.10 2.68 -1.08
N LEU A 152 -3.42 1.77 -0.38
CA LEU A 152 -4.01 0.51 0.09
C LEU A 152 -5.18 0.73 1.05
N ALA A 153 -5.04 1.66 2.00
CA ALA A 153 -6.12 2.04 2.89
C ALA A 153 -7.31 2.64 2.11
N ALA A 154 -7.05 3.54 1.17
CA ALA A 154 -8.10 4.18 0.37
C ALA A 154 -8.90 3.18 -0.47
N VAL A 155 -8.26 2.12 -1.00
CA VAL A 155 -8.96 1.08 -1.78
C VAL A 155 -9.42 -0.09 -0.91
N ALA A 156 -9.29 0.00 0.41
CA ALA A 156 -9.65 -1.06 1.35
C ALA A 156 -8.97 -2.41 1.02
N LEU A 157 -7.69 -2.39 0.66
CA LEU A 157 -6.91 -3.61 0.40
C LEU A 157 -6.01 -3.89 1.61
N PRO A 158 -6.29 -4.96 2.40
CA PRO A 158 -5.46 -5.30 3.55
C PRO A 158 -4.07 -5.76 3.12
N ALA A 159 -3.07 -5.56 3.96
CA ALA A 159 -1.70 -5.88 3.58
C ALA A 159 -0.84 -6.43 4.70
N VAL A 160 0.17 -7.21 4.32
CA VAL A 160 1.38 -7.44 5.09
C VAL A 160 2.38 -6.35 4.74
N TYR A 161 2.63 -5.48 5.69
CA TYR A 161 3.62 -4.41 5.57
C TYR A 161 4.99 -4.89 6.02
N VAL A 162 5.97 -4.71 5.15
CA VAL A 162 7.39 -5.07 5.40
C VAL A 162 8.22 -3.79 5.32
N PRO A 163 8.38 -3.05 6.43
CA PRO A 163 9.11 -1.78 6.41
C PRO A 163 10.54 -1.95 5.91
N LEU A 164 11.02 -0.94 5.17
CA LEU A 164 12.41 -0.89 4.76
C LEU A 164 13.30 -0.75 6.01
N PRO A 165 14.34 -1.60 6.20
CA PRO A 165 15.13 -1.63 7.44
C PRO A 165 16.15 -0.49 7.57
N ILE A 166 16.17 0.45 6.62
CA ILE A 166 17.09 1.60 6.57
C ILE A 166 16.30 2.92 6.68
N GLY A 167 16.99 3.99 7.01
CA GLY A 167 16.38 5.30 7.22
C GLY A 167 16.03 5.54 8.70
N ASN A 168 15.04 6.39 8.95
CA ASN A 168 14.66 6.83 10.32
C ASN A 168 13.45 6.06 10.89
N GLY A 169 13.09 4.91 10.30
CA GLY A 169 11.96 4.07 10.74
C GLY A 169 10.58 4.58 10.29
N GLU A 170 10.51 5.54 9.38
CA GLU A 170 9.25 6.15 8.93
C GLU A 170 8.27 5.14 8.30
N GLN A 171 8.78 4.11 7.59
CA GLN A 171 7.90 3.12 6.98
C GLN A 171 7.12 2.30 8.01
N ARG A 172 7.74 1.96 9.14
CA ARG A 172 7.02 1.31 10.24
C ARG A 172 5.89 2.20 10.76
N LEU A 173 6.20 3.47 11.02
CA LEU A 173 5.22 4.45 11.51
C LEU A 173 4.06 4.70 10.53
N ASN A 174 4.29 4.59 9.22
CA ASN A 174 3.23 4.68 8.21
C ASN A 174 2.24 3.51 8.31
N ALA A 175 2.71 2.30 8.60
CA ALA A 175 1.87 1.11 8.67
C ALA A 175 1.17 0.91 10.03
N GLU A 176 1.80 1.33 11.12
CA GLU A 176 1.32 1.09 12.49
C GLU A 176 -0.15 1.47 12.73
N PRO A 177 -0.67 2.63 12.30
CA PRO A 177 -2.07 2.97 12.50
C PRO A 177 -3.03 2.00 11.80
N ILE A 178 -2.71 1.54 10.58
CA ILE A 178 -3.52 0.60 9.81
C ILE A 178 -3.51 -0.77 10.47
N VAL A 179 -2.33 -1.22 10.92
CA VAL A 179 -2.16 -2.50 11.63
C VAL A 179 -2.88 -2.48 12.98
N ALA A 180 -2.75 -1.40 13.74
CA ALA A 180 -3.45 -1.23 15.02
C ALA A 180 -4.98 -1.22 14.87
N ALA A 181 -5.50 -0.71 13.74
CA ALA A 181 -6.91 -0.76 13.40
C ALA A 181 -7.38 -2.16 12.94
N GLY A 182 -6.47 -3.12 12.76
CA GLY A 182 -6.75 -4.46 12.25
C GLY A 182 -6.79 -4.56 10.71
N GLY A 183 -6.37 -3.51 9.99
CA GLY A 183 -6.38 -3.45 8.53
C GLY A 183 -5.15 -4.06 7.84
N GLY A 184 -4.23 -4.64 8.60
CA GLY A 184 -3.02 -5.25 8.06
C GLY A 184 -2.20 -5.99 9.10
N MET A 185 -1.09 -6.54 8.64
CA MET A 185 -0.06 -7.18 9.45
C MET A 185 1.27 -6.47 9.24
N LEU A 186 2.16 -6.55 10.20
CA LEU A 186 3.50 -5.97 10.11
C LEU A 186 4.53 -7.05 10.42
N VAL A 187 5.55 -7.14 9.58
CA VAL A 187 6.67 -8.06 9.78
C VAL A 187 7.99 -7.34 9.51
N ASP A 188 8.99 -7.56 10.33
CA ASP A 188 10.31 -7.01 10.10
C ASP A 188 10.97 -7.68 8.89
N ASN A 189 11.74 -6.89 8.14
CA ASN A 189 12.40 -7.38 6.93
C ASN A 189 13.31 -8.59 7.20
N ALA A 190 13.92 -8.67 8.38
CA ALA A 190 14.78 -9.78 8.78
C ALA A 190 14.01 -11.05 9.14
N GLU A 191 12.75 -10.93 9.53
CA GLU A 191 11.87 -12.05 9.91
C GLU A 191 11.10 -12.62 8.72
N LEU A 192 10.99 -11.83 7.62
CA LEU A 192 10.27 -12.26 6.42
C LEU A 192 10.99 -13.45 5.79
N SER A 193 10.36 -14.60 5.83
CA SER A 193 10.84 -15.87 5.28
C SER A 193 9.70 -16.64 4.61
N PRO A 194 9.99 -17.66 3.78
CA PRO A 194 8.95 -18.54 3.25
C PRO A 194 8.11 -19.19 4.34
N ASP A 195 8.73 -19.59 5.44
CA ASP A 195 8.03 -20.19 6.59
C ASP A 195 7.14 -19.17 7.31
N TRP A 196 7.61 -17.93 7.47
CA TRP A 196 6.77 -16.86 8.01
C TRP A 196 5.53 -16.65 7.14
N ILE A 197 5.70 -16.60 5.82
CA ILE A 197 4.60 -16.47 4.85
C ILE A 197 3.62 -17.63 5.02
N ALA A 198 4.13 -18.87 5.06
CA ALA A 198 3.31 -20.07 5.17
C ALA A 198 2.49 -20.11 6.48
N HIS A 199 3.07 -19.71 7.60
CA HIS A 199 2.42 -19.81 8.91
C HIS A 199 1.56 -18.58 9.28
N ASN A 200 1.85 -17.40 8.74
CA ASN A 200 1.16 -16.17 9.14
C ASN A 200 0.27 -15.59 8.04
N LEU A 201 0.73 -15.52 6.79
CA LEU A 201 -0.04 -14.89 5.71
C LEU A 201 -1.05 -15.86 5.09
N LEU A 202 -0.64 -17.09 4.75
CA LEU A 202 -1.53 -18.01 4.03
C LEU A 202 -2.81 -18.36 4.81
N PRO A 203 -2.80 -18.62 6.13
CA PRO A 203 -4.02 -18.87 6.89
C PRO A 203 -4.98 -17.67 6.93
N VAL A 204 -4.45 -16.45 6.79
CA VAL A 204 -5.28 -15.24 6.70
C VAL A 204 -5.93 -15.15 5.33
N LEU A 205 -5.14 -15.28 4.27
CA LEU A 205 -5.62 -15.14 2.88
C LEU A 205 -6.57 -16.28 2.48
N ALA A 206 -6.43 -17.46 3.08
CA ALA A 206 -7.34 -18.59 2.89
C ALA A 206 -8.67 -18.46 3.63
N ASP A 207 -8.84 -17.44 4.49
CA ASP A 207 -10.07 -17.18 5.24
C ASP A 207 -10.75 -15.89 4.70
N PRO A 208 -11.77 -16.00 3.84
CA PRO A 208 -12.44 -14.85 3.25
C PRO A 208 -13.09 -13.91 4.30
N ALA A 209 -13.57 -14.46 5.41
CA ALA A 209 -14.18 -13.64 6.46
C ALA A 209 -13.13 -12.78 7.16
N ARG A 210 -11.96 -13.34 7.40
CA ARG A 210 -10.83 -12.63 7.98
C ARG A 210 -10.32 -11.54 7.04
N VAL A 211 -10.18 -11.85 5.75
CA VAL A 211 -9.79 -10.86 4.73
C VAL A 211 -10.83 -9.72 4.65
N ALA A 212 -12.13 -10.03 4.67
CA ALA A 212 -13.20 -9.03 4.65
C ALA A 212 -13.15 -8.09 5.86
N ASN A 213 -12.96 -8.63 7.07
CA ASN A 213 -12.82 -7.83 8.28
C ASN A 213 -11.60 -6.92 8.24
N MET A 214 -10.46 -7.43 7.75
CA MET A 214 -9.25 -6.65 7.57
C MET A 214 -9.42 -5.57 6.50
N SER A 215 -10.13 -5.88 5.40
CA SER A 215 -10.46 -4.94 4.33
C SER A 215 -11.30 -3.76 4.87
N GLU A 216 -12.34 -4.05 5.64
CA GLU A 216 -13.16 -3.00 6.27
C GLU A 216 -12.32 -2.14 7.23
N ALA A 217 -11.47 -2.75 8.05
CA ALA A 217 -10.58 -2.04 8.96
C ALA A 217 -9.58 -1.13 8.22
N ALA A 218 -8.97 -1.62 7.14
CA ALA A 218 -8.08 -0.82 6.29
C ALA A 218 -8.84 0.36 5.65
N GLY A 219 -10.05 0.11 5.12
CA GLY A 219 -10.88 1.13 4.49
C GLY A 219 -11.28 2.27 5.42
N ARG A 220 -11.50 2.00 6.71
CA ARG A 220 -11.77 3.04 7.73
C ARG A 220 -10.60 4.00 7.94
N MET A 221 -9.38 3.57 7.63
CA MET A 221 -8.16 4.39 7.71
C MET A 221 -7.89 5.18 6.43
N GLY A 222 -8.56 4.83 5.34
CA GLY A 222 -8.34 5.41 4.02
C GLY A 222 -9.00 6.79 3.85
N ARG A 223 -8.33 7.68 3.11
CA ARG A 223 -8.87 8.97 2.70
C ARG A 223 -8.76 9.14 1.19
N ARG A 224 -9.86 9.47 0.52
CA ARG A 224 -9.94 9.56 -0.95
C ARG A 224 -10.03 11.00 -1.48
N ASP A 225 -10.30 11.97 -0.60
CA ASP A 225 -10.55 13.37 -0.92
C ASP A 225 -9.41 14.32 -0.56
N ALA A 226 -8.22 13.77 -0.30
CA ALA A 226 -7.06 14.54 0.15
C ALA A 226 -6.57 15.58 -0.88
N ASP A 227 -6.74 15.30 -2.18
CA ASP A 227 -6.44 16.21 -3.27
C ASP A 227 -7.37 17.42 -3.23
N VAL A 228 -8.66 17.21 -3.03
CA VAL A 228 -9.67 18.28 -2.90
C VAL A 228 -9.41 19.11 -1.65
N ALA A 229 -9.13 18.46 -0.51
CA ALA A 229 -8.85 19.14 0.75
C ALA A 229 -7.59 20.02 0.66
N LEU A 230 -6.52 19.49 0.04
CA LEU A 230 -5.28 20.26 -0.15
C LEU A 230 -5.47 21.40 -1.15
N ALA A 231 -6.18 21.19 -2.26
CA ALA A 231 -6.49 22.23 -3.23
C ALA A 231 -7.33 23.35 -2.59
N GLN A 232 -8.35 23.02 -1.79
CA GLN A 232 -9.17 24.00 -1.07
C GLN A 232 -8.31 24.87 -0.15
N MET A 233 -7.40 24.25 0.63
CA MET A 233 -6.46 24.99 1.48
C MET A 233 -5.62 25.98 0.69
N VAL A 234 -5.14 25.61 -0.51
CA VAL A 234 -4.38 26.53 -1.38
C VAL A 234 -5.26 27.67 -1.89
N TYR A 235 -6.49 27.41 -2.31
CA TYR A 235 -7.43 28.42 -2.75
C TYR A 235 -7.77 29.42 -1.65
N ASP A 236 -7.95 28.97 -0.42
CA ASP A 236 -8.25 29.83 0.73
C ASP A 236 -7.08 30.77 1.03
N VAL A 237 -5.84 30.30 0.96
CA VAL A 237 -4.63 31.13 1.10
C VAL A 237 -4.56 32.21 0.02
N VAL A 238 -4.80 31.84 -1.26
CA VAL A 238 -4.76 32.79 -2.38
C VAL A 238 -5.85 33.87 -2.24
N ARG A 239 -7.07 33.50 -1.84
CA ARG A 239 -8.18 34.42 -1.61
C ARG A 239 -7.87 35.38 -0.49
N ALA A 240 -7.34 34.89 0.64
CA ALA A 240 -6.97 35.76 1.77
C ALA A 240 -5.88 36.77 1.38
N ALA A 241 -4.87 36.35 0.62
CA ALA A 241 -3.82 37.24 0.13
C ALA A 241 -4.34 38.27 -0.90
N GLY A 242 -5.33 37.89 -1.73
CA GLY A 242 -5.97 38.81 -2.69
C GLY A 242 -6.88 39.85 -2.04
N ALA A 243 -7.51 39.54 -0.91
CA ALA A 243 -8.37 40.46 -0.16
C ALA A 243 -7.60 41.49 0.67
N GLN A 244 -6.29 41.34 0.83
CA GLN A 244 -5.39 42.25 1.55
C GLN A 244 -4.70 43.28 0.63
N ARG A 245 -4.96 43.23 -0.68
CA ARG A 245 -4.50 44.19 -1.70
C ARG A 245 -5.63 45.10 -2.14
#